data_2f46c79ac9cf7cded600f5722c2a000a
#
_entry.id   2f46c79ac9cf7cded600f5722c2a000a
#
_cell.length_a   1.000
_cell.length_b   1.000
_cell.length_c   1.000
_cell.angle_alpha   90.00
_cell.angle_beta   90.00
_cell.angle_gamma   90.00
#
_symmetry.space_group_name_H-M   'P 1'
#
loop_
_entity.id
_entity.type
_entity.pdbx_description
1 polymer ?
#
loop_
_entity_poly.entity_id
_entity_poly.type
_entity_poly.pdbx_seq_one_letter_code
_entity_poly.pdbx_strand_id
1 'polypeptide(L)'
;MNNINEKCYTFKNIYYKNGLYNKFIDMTYVLLLDNSKREKHVYEQLNKFINKFSYCYSYIFRGTPLLVQIFIIYFGLGQIEYLRSTVLWIVLKEPYWCAIIAFALNTGAYTSEILRSAFQTIKPGLIEAGKSLGLSSKIIFYKIQIPIAIRQSLPAYGNEIILMLKGTSLASTVTLMDLTGVAKYIISTTFKPIEVFIVAGSIYLFMTFLIHNLIKFLEKKYGFQT
;
A
#
# COMPACT_ATOMS: atom_id res chain seq x y z
N MET A 1 32.01 -21.36 3.23
CA MET A 1 30.76 -21.32 2.41
C MET A 1 29.48 -21.69 3.19
N ASN A 2 29.54 -22.19 4.42
CA ASN A 2 28.36 -22.61 5.21
C ASN A 2 27.60 -21.48 5.96
N ASN A 3 28.20 -20.29 6.09
CA ASN A 3 27.65 -19.24 6.95
C ASN A 3 26.62 -18.33 6.23
N ILE A 4 26.54 -18.37 4.90
CA ILE A 4 25.60 -17.56 4.12
C ILE A 4 24.24 -18.29 3.99
N ASN A 5 24.28 -19.61 3.90
CA ASN A 5 23.06 -20.42 3.82
C ASN A 5 22.27 -20.43 5.15
N GLU A 6 22.96 -20.48 6.31
CA GLU A 6 22.27 -20.39 7.60
C GLU A 6 21.61 -19.02 7.84
N LYS A 7 22.26 -17.92 7.44
CA LYS A 7 21.66 -16.60 7.51
C LYS A 7 20.47 -16.43 6.59
N CYS A 8 20.53 -16.98 5.36
CA CYS A 8 19.37 -17.00 4.46
C CYS A 8 18.21 -17.87 4.99
N TYR A 9 18.50 -19.00 5.61
CA TYR A 9 17.48 -19.86 6.23
C TYR A 9 16.87 -19.19 7.46
N THR A 10 17.66 -18.48 8.26
CA THR A 10 17.18 -17.74 9.44
C THR A 10 16.32 -16.53 9.02
N PHE A 11 16.71 -15.79 7.97
CA PHE A 11 15.89 -14.72 7.40
C PHE A 11 14.58 -15.26 6.80
N LYS A 12 14.61 -16.38 6.11
CA LYS A 12 13.43 -17.03 5.55
C LYS A 12 12.45 -17.51 6.63
N ASN A 13 12.95 -18.06 7.73
CA ASN A 13 12.13 -18.48 8.86
C ASN A 13 11.53 -17.32 9.67
N ILE A 14 12.24 -16.19 9.79
CA ILE A 14 11.70 -14.98 10.43
C ILE A 14 10.58 -14.36 9.58
N TYR A 15 10.72 -14.36 8.25
CA TYR A 15 9.70 -13.86 7.33
C TYR A 15 8.43 -14.74 7.31
N TYR A 16 8.57 -16.06 7.35
CA TYR A 16 7.43 -16.99 7.36
C TYR A 16 6.74 -17.13 8.72
N LYS A 17 7.46 -16.91 9.83
CA LYS A 17 6.93 -17.15 11.18
C LYS A 17 6.12 -15.98 11.76
N ASN A 18 6.31 -14.77 11.23
CA ASN A 18 5.70 -13.54 11.75
C ASN A 18 4.86 -12.77 10.72
N GLY A 19 4.42 -13.39 9.63
CA GLY A 19 3.60 -12.75 8.62
C GLY A 19 2.30 -12.19 9.19
N LEU A 20 2.11 -10.88 9.08
CA LEU A 20 0.91 -10.18 9.55
C LEU A 20 -0.35 -10.71 8.87
N TYR A 21 -0.22 -11.12 7.60
CA TYR A 21 -1.28 -11.78 6.85
C TYR A 21 -1.71 -13.09 7.51
N ASN A 22 -0.80 -13.88 8.06
CA ASN A 22 -1.16 -15.06 8.84
C ASN A 22 -2.02 -14.68 10.06
N LYS A 23 -1.70 -13.59 10.77
CA LYS A 23 -2.50 -13.17 11.92
C LYS A 23 -3.87 -12.59 11.53
N PHE A 24 -3.96 -11.86 10.43
CA PHE A 24 -5.24 -11.34 9.93
C PHE A 24 -6.16 -12.48 9.47
N ILE A 25 -5.60 -13.44 8.74
CA ILE A 25 -6.33 -14.60 8.22
C ILE A 25 -6.65 -15.59 9.35
N ASP A 26 -5.69 -15.90 10.24
CA ASP A 26 -5.92 -16.73 11.43
C ASP A 26 -7.08 -16.20 12.27
N MET A 27 -7.22 -14.89 12.33
CA MET A 27 -8.27 -14.26 13.11
C MET A 27 -9.63 -14.24 12.43
N THR A 28 -9.67 -14.06 11.11
CA THR A 28 -10.92 -14.13 10.33
C THR A 28 -11.46 -15.55 10.34
N TYR A 29 -10.60 -16.58 10.37
CA TYR A 29 -10.99 -17.97 10.35
C TYR A 29 -11.25 -18.59 11.74
N VAL A 30 -10.56 -18.15 12.79
CA VAL A 30 -10.92 -18.51 14.18
C VAL A 30 -12.34 -17.99 14.51
N LEU A 31 -12.82 -17.00 13.74
CA LEU A 31 -14.22 -16.54 13.85
C LEU A 31 -15.23 -17.44 13.13
N LEU A 32 -14.80 -18.20 12.14
CA LEU A 32 -15.72 -18.91 11.24
C LEU A 32 -15.73 -20.44 11.42
N LEU A 33 -14.70 -21.07 11.99
CA LEU A 33 -14.58 -22.54 12.00
C LEU A 33 -14.10 -23.08 13.35
N ASP A 34 -15.02 -23.72 14.05
CA ASP A 34 -14.75 -24.62 15.16
C ASP A 34 -14.70 -26.06 14.61
N ASN A 35 -13.60 -26.78 14.97
CA ASN A 35 -13.47 -28.23 15.00
C ASN A 35 -13.43 -29.13 13.75
N SER A 36 -12.39 -29.10 12.90
CA SER A 36 -11.92 -30.39 12.33
C SER A 36 -10.46 -30.37 11.84
N LYS A 37 -9.75 -31.49 12.01
CA LYS A 37 -8.34 -31.65 11.58
C LYS A 37 -8.13 -31.51 10.06
N ARG A 38 -9.15 -31.83 9.27
CA ARG A 38 -9.13 -31.73 7.81
C ARG A 38 -9.15 -30.28 7.33
N GLU A 39 -9.87 -29.44 8.05
CA GLU A 39 -9.98 -28.00 7.77
C GLU A 39 -8.70 -27.26 8.09
N LYS A 40 -7.94 -27.66 9.11
CA LYS A 40 -6.63 -27.05 9.44
C LYS A 40 -5.62 -27.18 8.30
N HIS A 41 -5.59 -28.31 7.60
CA HIS A 41 -4.63 -28.54 6.52
C HIS A 41 -4.96 -27.68 5.26
N VAL A 42 -6.23 -27.62 4.88
CA VAL A 42 -6.71 -26.72 3.80
C VAL A 42 -6.42 -25.26 4.14
N TYR A 43 -6.64 -24.90 5.39
CA TYR A 43 -6.38 -23.59 5.95
C TYR A 43 -4.89 -23.19 5.87
N GLU A 44 -3.98 -24.06 6.28
CA GLU A 44 -2.53 -23.81 6.19
C GLU A 44 -2.07 -23.65 4.74
N GLN A 45 -2.64 -24.40 3.80
CA GLN A 45 -2.33 -24.27 2.38
C GLN A 45 -2.87 -22.96 1.80
N LEU A 46 -4.10 -22.56 2.12
CA LEU A 46 -4.68 -21.28 1.72
C LEU A 46 -3.87 -20.10 2.26
N ASN A 47 -3.48 -20.18 3.54
CA ASN A 47 -2.62 -19.15 4.15
C ASN A 47 -1.28 -19.01 3.43
N LYS A 48 -0.63 -20.12 3.09
CA LYS A 48 0.62 -20.11 2.32
C LYS A 48 0.43 -19.48 0.94
N PHE A 49 -0.67 -19.80 0.27
CA PHE A 49 -1.00 -19.24 -1.04
C PHE A 49 -1.26 -17.74 -0.99
N ILE A 50 -2.11 -17.29 -0.05
CA ILE A 50 -2.45 -15.88 0.12
C ILE A 50 -1.22 -15.06 0.53
N ASN A 51 -0.38 -15.59 1.43
CA ASN A 51 0.87 -14.93 1.82
C ASN A 51 1.83 -14.79 0.64
N LYS A 52 1.97 -15.83 -0.18
CA LYS A 52 2.81 -15.79 -1.38
C LYS A 52 2.27 -14.80 -2.41
N PHE A 53 0.96 -14.79 -2.63
CA PHE A 53 0.30 -13.85 -3.53
C PHE A 53 0.47 -12.40 -3.07
N SER A 54 0.23 -12.14 -1.80
CA SER A 54 0.39 -10.80 -1.21
C SER A 54 1.83 -10.31 -1.24
N TYR A 55 2.79 -11.19 -0.98
CA TYR A 55 4.21 -10.87 -1.11
C TYR A 55 4.58 -10.54 -2.56
N CYS A 56 4.13 -11.36 -3.52
CA CYS A 56 4.37 -11.14 -4.94
C CYS A 56 3.74 -9.81 -5.42
N TYR A 57 2.51 -9.53 -5.00
CA TYR A 57 1.84 -8.26 -5.27
C TYR A 57 2.64 -7.05 -4.75
N SER A 58 2.99 -7.06 -3.46
CA SER A 58 3.78 -5.97 -2.87
C SER A 58 5.15 -5.83 -3.53
N TYR A 59 5.82 -6.94 -3.85
CA TYR A 59 7.12 -6.95 -4.51
C TYR A 59 7.06 -6.32 -5.90
N ILE A 60 6.06 -6.69 -6.72
CA ILE A 60 5.89 -6.19 -8.08
C ILE A 60 5.54 -4.69 -8.06
N PHE A 61 4.49 -4.30 -7.32
CA PHE A 61 3.99 -2.93 -7.36
C PHE A 61 4.91 -1.92 -6.66
N ARG A 62 5.72 -2.34 -5.69
CA ARG A 62 6.74 -1.48 -5.06
C ARG A 62 8.08 -1.52 -5.79
N GLY A 63 8.37 -2.61 -6.50
CA GLY A 63 9.61 -2.79 -7.24
C GLY A 63 9.60 -2.21 -8.65
N THR A 64 8.43 -1.81 -9.17
CA THR A 64 8.30 -1.22 -10.51
C THR A 64 7.92 0.26 -10.43
N PRO A 65 8.44 1.12 -11.34
CA PRO A 65 8.07 2.53 -11.38
C PRO A 65 6.57 2.72 -11.65
N LEU A 66 5.94 3.64 -10.92
CA LEU A 66 4.52 3.97 -11.07
C LEU A 66 4.17 4.37 -12.54
N LEU A 67 5.05 5.11 -13.22
CA LEU A 67 4.85 5.46 -14.62
C LEU A 67 4.70 4.23 -15.53
N VAL A 68 5.53 3.21 -15.31
CA VAL A 68 5.46 1.96 -16.07
C VAL A 68 4.15 1.23 -15.80
N GLN A 69 3.68 1.23 -14.56
CA GLN A 69 2.39 0.63 -14.18
C GLN A 69 1.23 1.33 -14.91
N ILE A 70 1.22 2.67 -14.94
CA ILE A 70 0.22 3.46 -15.69
C ILE A 70 0.26 3.09 -17.18
N PHE A 71 1.44 2.98 -17.78
CA PHE A 71 1.58 2.63 -19.20
C PHE A 71 1.14 1.21 -19.51
N ILE A 72 1.45 0.24 -18.65
CA ILE A 72 0.99 -1.14 -18.83
C ILE A 72 -0.55 -1.22 -18.77
N ILE A 73 -1.16 -0.50 -17.83
CA ILE A 73 -2.62 -0.50 -17.68
C ILE A 73 -3.28 0.23 -18.85
N TYR A 74 -2.80 1.40 -19.22
CA TYR A 74 -3.44 2.20 -20.27
C TYR A 74 -3.14 1.68 -21.67
N PHE A 75 -1.88 1.50 -22.03
CA PHE A 75 -1.49 1.06 -23.37
C PHE A 75 -1.48 -0.46 -23.51
N GLY A 76 -1.04 -1.20 -22.47
CA GLY A 76 -0.89 -2.65 -22.54
C GLY A 76 -2.22 -3.37 -22.57
N LEU A 77 -3.15 -3.04 -21.65
CA LEU A 77 -4.48 -3.67 -21.63
C LEU A 77 -5.30 -3.32 -22.87
N GLY A 78 -5.08 -2.13 -23.45
CA GLY A 78 -5.72 -1.71 -24.68
C GLY A 78 -5.34 -2.53 -25.93
N GLN A 79 -4.25 -3.30 -25.89
CA GLN A 79 -3.84 -4.16 -27.01
C GLN A 79 -4.50 -5.54 -27.00
N ILE A 80 -5.13 -5.92 -25.88
CA ILE A 80 -5.76 -7.25 -25.73
C ILE A 80 -7.16 -7.20 -26.33
N GLU A 81 -7.34 -7.81 -27.50
CA GLU A 81 -8.63 -7.84 -28.22
C GLU A 81 -9.77 -8.42 -27.41
N TYR A 82 -9.50 -9.48 -26.63
CA TYR A 82 -10.48 -10.08 -25.72
C TYR A 82 -11.04 -9.09 -24.70
N LEU A 83 -10.19 -8.21 -24.13
CA LEU A 83 -10.65 -7.19 -23.18
C LEU A 83 -11.53 -6.13 -23.84
N ARG A 84 -11.27 -5.80 -25.10
CA ARG A 84 -12.08 -4.83 -25.85
C ARG A 84 -13.51 -5.29 -26.09
N SER A 85 -13.75 -6.59 -26.16
CA SER A 85 -15.08 -7.18 -26.29
C SER A 85 -15.85 -7.31 -24.98
N THR A 86 -15.21 -7.04 -23.85
CA THR A 86 -15.79 -7.20 -22.51
C THR A 86 -16.39 -5.88 -22.00
N VAL A 87 -17.37 -5.97 -21.10
CA VAL A 87 -17.96 -4.79 -20.41
C VAL A 87 -16.89 -3.96 -19.66
N LEU A 88 -15.80 -4.60 -19.21
CA LEU A 88 -14.66 -3.93 -18.56
C LEU A 88 -14.01 -2.87 -19.46
N TRP A 89 -14.14 -2.98 -20.78
CA TRP A 89 -13.58 -2.01 -21.70
C TRP A 89 -14.21 -0.62 -21.58
N ILE A 90 -15.46 -0.51 -21.12
CA ILE A 90 -16.12 0.76 -20.87
C ILE A 90 -15.32 1.61 -19.88
N VAL A 91 -14.70 0.95 -18.88
CA VAL A 91 -13.85 1.59 -17.85
C VAL A 91 -12.42 1.74 -18.35
N LEU A 92 -11.84 0.68 -18.90
CA LEU A 92 -10.42 0.64 -19.30
C LEU A 92 -10.08 1.47 -20.54
N LYS A 93 -11.06 1.90 -21.36
CA LYS A 93 -10.81 2.83 -22.46
C LYS A 93 -10.54 4.26 -22.00
N GLU A 94 -10.98 4.63 -20.79
CA GLU A 94 -10.85 5.97 -20.26
C GLU A 94 -9.54 6.13 -19.48
N PRO A 95 -8.66 7.09 -19.86
CA PRO A 95 -7.37 7.31 -19.19
C PRO A 95 -7.51 7.54 -17.68
N TYR A 96 -8.59 8.20 -17.27
CA TYR A 96 -8.89 8.50 -15.88
C TYR A 96 -8.98 7.24 -15.00
N TRP A 97 -9.74 6.25 -15.43
CA TRP A 97 -9.89 5.00 -14.69
C TRP A 97 -8.61 4.17 -14.69
N CYS A 98 -7.88 4.16 -15.81
CA CYS A 98 -6.57 3.49 -15.87
C CYS A 98 -5.58 4.08 -14.87
N ALA A 99 -5.52 5.41 -14.75
CA ALA A 99 -4.67 6.08 -13.78
C ALA A 99 -5.11 5.76 -12.34
N ILE A 100 -6.42 5.83 -12.04
CA ILE A 100 -6.93 5.49 -10.70
C ILE A 100 -6.59 4.05 -10.33
N ILE A 101 -6.76 3.09 -11.23
CA ILE A 101 -6.41 1.68 -10.97
C ILE A 101 -4.92 1.54 -10.69
N ALA A 102 -4.06 2.19 -11.50
CA ALA A 102 -2.61 2.16 -11.27
C ALA A 102 -2.23 2.73 -9.89
N PHE A 103 -2.77 3.90 -9.55
CA PHE A 103 -2.53 4.54 -8.26
C PHE A 103 -3.06 3.70 -7.10
N ALA A 104 -4.27 3.15 -7.21
CA ALA A 104 -4.86 2.31 -6.17
C ALA A 104 -4.04 1.04 -5.92
N LEU A 105 -3.59 0.36 -6.98
CA LEU A 105 -2.74 -0.83 -6.87
C LEU A 105 -1.37 -0.48 -6.27
N ASN A 106 -0.76 0.61 -6.69
CA ASN A 106 0.52 1.05 -6.15
C ASN A 106 0.41 1.44 -4.68
N THR A 107 -0.51 2.37 -4.33
CA THR A 107 -0.74 2.80 -2.94
C THR A 107 -1.15 1.63 -2.03
N GLY A 108 -1.97 0.70 -2.53
CA GLY A 108 -2.34 -0.50 -1.79
C GLY A 108 -1.13 -1.35 -1.40
N ALA A 109 -0.15 -1.51 -2.30
CA ALA A 109 1.08 -2.23 -2.02
C ALA A 109 1.95 -1.54 -0.96
N TYR A 110 2.11 -0.21 -1.04
CA TYR A 110 2.84 0.57 -0.04
C TYR A 110 2.12 0.58 1.32
N THR A 111 0.81 0.81 1.33
CA THR A 111 0.00 0.81 2.56
C THR A 111 0.05 -0.54 3.27
N SER A 112 -0.02 -1.64 2.52
CA SER A 112 0.08 -2.99 3.10
C SER A 112 1.41 -3.20 3.83
N GLU A 113 2.51 -2.70 3.27
CA GLU A 113 3.83 -2.81 3.86
C GLU A 113 4.02 -1.87 5.06
N ILE A 114 3.48 -0.65 5.00
CA ILE A 114 3.48 0.29 6.12
C ILE A 114 2.75 -0.32 7.33
N LEU A 115 1.57 -0.89 7.10
CA LEU A 115 0.82 -1.57 8.16
C LEU A 115 1.57 -2.79 8.68
N ARG A 116 2.13 -3.63 7.80
CA ARG A 116 2.94 -4.79 8.19
C ARG A 116 4.10 -4.37 9.10
N SER A 117 4.82 -3.32 8.72
CA SER A 117 5.93 -2.77 9.51
C SER A 117 5.46 -2.26 10.87
N ALA A 118 4.36 -1.49 10.91
CA ALA A 118 3.79 -0.96 12.13
C ALA A 118 3.39 -2.06 13.13
N PHE A 119 2.82 -3.16 12.65
CA PHE A 119 2.51 -4.29 13.53
C PHE A 119 3.76 -5.00 14.06
N GLN A 120 4.85 -5.04 13.29
CA GLN A 120 6.10 -5.66 13.73
C GLN A 120 6.82 -4.86 14.82
N THR A 121 6.58 -3.56 14.93
CA THR A 121 7.16 -2.71 15.99
C THR A 121 6.45 -2.87 17.36
N ILE A 122 5.30 -3.56 17.42
CA ILE A 122 4.59 -3.79 18.67
C ILE A 122 5.42 -4.71 19.57
N LYS A 123 5.75 -4.24 20.77
CA LYS A 123 6.55 -4.98 21.74
C LYS A 123 5.84 -6.28 22.14
N PRO A 124 6.50 -7.46 22.05
CA PRO A 124 5.91 -8.76 22.41
C PRO A 124 5.35 -8.80 23.83
N GLY A 125 6.00 -8.12 24.78
CA GLY A 125 5.56 -8.04 26.18
C GLY A 125 4.17 -7.46 26.38
N LEU A 126 3.68 -6.58 25.49
CA LEU A 126 2.28 -6.11 25.55
C LEU A 126 1.28 -7.21 25.22
N ILE A 127 1.66 -8.10 24.31
CA ILE A 127 0.83 -9.23 23.92
C ILE A 127 0.82 -10.28 25.05
N GLU A 128 1.97 -10.54 25.63
CA GLU A 128 2.16 -11.46 26.75
C GLU A 128 1.41 -10.99 28.00
N ALA A 129 1.52 -9.70 28.34
CA ALA A 129 0.75 -9.10 29.43
C ALA A 129 -0.77 -9.25 29.22
N GLY A 130 -1.26 -8.99 27.99
CA GLY A 130 -2.66 -9.21 27.66
C GLY A 130 -3.11 -10.67 27.86
N LYS A 131 -2.27 -11.64 27.49
CA LYS A 131 -2.53 -13.07 27.72
C LYS A 131 -2.53 -13.44 29.20
N SER A 132 -1.60 -12.89 29.98
CA SER A 132 -1.51 -13.12 31.43
C SER A 132 -2.74 -12.58 32.19
N LEU A 133 -3.39 -11.53 31.65
CA LEU A 133 -4.67 -11.01 32.14
C LEU A 133 -5.88 -11.83 31.69
N GLY A 134 -5.69 -12.95 30.99
CA GLY A 134 -6.77 -13.80 30.50
C GLY A 134 -7.54 -13.23 29.28
N LEU A 135 -7.01 -12.19 28.62
CA LEU A 135 -7.64 -11.63 27.44
C LEU A 135 -7.57 -12.58 26.24
N SER A 136 -8.67 -12.77 25.55
CA SER A 136 -8.69 -13.56 24.32
C SER A 136 -7.82 -12.91 23.23
N SER A 137 -7.26 -13.71 22.31
CA SER A 137 -6.45 -13.23 21.20
C SER A 137 -7.17 -12.18 20.34
N LYS A 138 -8.49 -12.28 20.21
CA LYS A 138 -9.33 -11.29 19.52
C LYS A 138 -9.30 -9.93 20.22
N ILE A 139 -9.51 -9.92 21.53
CA ILE A 139 -9.50 -8.68 22.33
C ILE A 139 -8.11 -8.04 22.26
N ILE A 140 -7.04 -8.81 22.41
CA ILE A 140 -5.65 -8.32 22.29
C ILE A 140 -5.42 -7.67 20.93
N PHE A 141 -5.88 -8.30 19.86
CA PHE A 141 -5.71 -7.74 18.52
C PHE A 141 -6.49 -6.45 18.32
N TYR A 142 -7.81 -6.45 18.56
CA TYR A 142 -8.64 -5.27 18.29
C TYR A 142 -8.42 -4.12 19.27
N LYS A 143 -8.17 -4.42 20.56
CA LYS A 143 -8.05 -3.39 21.60
C LYS A 143 -6.62 -2.93 21.86
N ILE A 144 -5.60 -3.75 21.52
CA ILE A 144 -4.20 -3.44 21.78
C ILE A 144 -3.42 -3.26 20.47
N GLN A 145 -3.39 -4.28 19.60
CA GLN A 145 -2.52 -4.27 18.44
C GLN A 145 -2.97 -3.28 17.37
N ILE A 146 -4.25 -3.28 16.95
CA ILE A 146 -4.75 -2.39 15.90
C ILE A 146 -4.57 -0.91 16.29
N PRO A 147 -5.01 -0.42 17.45
CA PRO A 147 -4.83 0.99 17.79
C PRO A 147 -3.37 1.43 17.83
N ILE A 148 -2.48 0.56 18.33
CA ILE A 148 -1.05 0.83 18.35
C ILE A 148 -0.49 0.88 16.93
N ALA A 149 -0.79 -0.11 16.09
CA ALA A 149 -0.30 -0.19 14.72
C ALA A 149 -0.75 1.02 13.88
N ILE A 150 -2.02 1.44 13.99
CA ILE A 150 -2.55 2.62 13.28
C ILE A 150 -1.76 3.87 13.69
N ARG A 151 -1.56 4.08 14.99
CA ARG A 151 -0.81 5.24 15.49
C ARG A 151 0.63 5.26 15.00
N GLN A 152 1.28 4.10 15.01
CA GLN A 152 2.66 3.97 14.54
C GLN A 152 2.80 4.09 13.00
N SER A 153 1.76 3.76 12.25
CA SER A 153 1.76 3.89 10.79
C SER A 153 1.53 5.32 10.30
N LEU A 154 0.98 6.22 11.11
CA LEU A 154 0.62 7.58 10.71
C LEU A 154 1.73 8.36 10.00
N PRO A 155 2.99 8.43 10.51
CA PRO A 155 4.05 9.18 9.85
C PRO A 155 4.40 8.60 8.47
N ALA A 156 4.52 7.27 8.39
CA ALA A 156 4.85 6.60 7.14
C ALA A 156 3.73 6.74 6.11
N TYR A 157 2.48 6.62 6.54
CA TYR A 157 1.31 6.79 5.68
C TYR A 157 1.15 8.24 5.22
N GLY A 158 1.47 9.20 6.10
CA GLY A 158 1.49 10.61 5.75
C GLY A 158 2.51 10.92 4.65
N ASN A 159 3.70 10.34 4.73
CA ASN A 159 4.69 10.46 3.67
C ASN A 159 4.24 9.82 2.36
N GLU A 160 3.56 8.66 2.42
CA GLU A 160 2.98 7.99 1.24
C GLU A 160 1.95 8.88 0.53
N ILE A 161 1.06 9.57 1.27
CA ILE A 161 0.10 10.52 0.70
C ILE A 161 0.82 11.64 -0.06
N ILE A 162 1.90 12.19 0.49
CA ILE A 162 2.68 13.25 -0.17
C ILE A 162 3.39 12.72 -1.43
N LEU A 163 3.93 11.51 -1.38
CA LEU A 163 4.56 10.88 -2.54
C LEU A 163 3.52 10.63 -3.65
N MET A 164 2.34 10.14 -3.27
CA MET A 164 1.25 9.91 -4.21
C MET A 164 0.72 11.21 -4.82
N LEU A 165 0.58 12.30 -4.04
CA LEU A 165 0.23 13.62 -4.56
C LEU A 165 1.19 14.05 -5.68
N LYS A 166 2.50 13.89 -5.46
CA LYS A 166 3.51 14.20 -6.50
C LYS A 166 3.42 13.21 -7.67
N GLY A 167 3.12 11.95 -7.38
CA GLY A 167 2.94 10.90 -8.37
C GLY A 167 1.77 11.15 -9.33
N THR A 168 0.73 11.91 -8.91
CA THR A 168 -0.39 12.24 -9.80
C THR A 168 0.05 13.02 -11.04
N SER A 169 1.18 13.76 -10.98
CA SER A 169 1.76 14.46 -12.15
C SER A 169 2.07 13.52 -13.32
N LEU A 170 2.29 12.22 -13.05
CA LEU A 170 2.53 11.21 -14.08
C LEU A 170 1.27 10.91 -14.90
N ALA A 171 0.07 11.22 -14.39
CA ALA A 171 -1.19 11.02 -15.11
C ALA A 171 -1.28 11.89 -16.37
N SER A 172 -0.56 13.02 -16.41
CA SER A 172 -0.44 13.86 -17.61
C SER A 172 0.19 13.15 -18.82
N THR A 173 0.87 12.01 -18.60
CA THR A 173 1.50 11.23 -19.67
C THR A 173 0.49 10.35 -20.42
N VAL A 174 -0.69 10.11 -19.85
CA VAL A 174 -1.81 9.36 -20.44
C VAL A 174 -2.99 10.29 -20.75
N THR A 175 -2.69 11.47 -21.26
CA THR A 175 -3.67 12.47 -21.75
C THR A 175 -4.59 13.09 -20.69
N LEU A 176 -4.33 12.87 -19.40
CA LEU A 176 -5.10 13.50 -18.35
C LEU A 176 -4.69 14.96 -18.15
N MET A 177 -5.69 15.83 -18.03
CA MET A 177 -5.52 17.26 -17.75
C MET A 177 -5.50 17.52 -16.24
N ASP A 178 -4.52 16.88 -15.55
CA ASP A 178 -4.14 17.26 -14.18
C ASP A 178 -3.36 18.58 -14.18
N LEU A 179 -2.87 19.03 -13.02
CA LEU A 179 -2.10 20.27 -12.90
C LEU A 179 -0.91 20.29 -13.88
N THR A 180 -0.20 19.17 -14.03
CA THR A 180 0.93 19.06 -14.97
C THR A 180 0.47 19.02 -16.43
N GLY A 181 -0.65 18.36 -16.72
CA GLY A 181 -1.26 18.34 -18.06
C GLY A 181 -1.70 19.72 -18.50
N VAL A 182 -2.37 20.48 -17.62
CA VAL A 182 -2.75 21.88 -17.89
C VAL A 182 -1.51 22.75 -18.07
N ALA A 183 -0.47 22.58 -17.25
CA ALA A 183 0.79 23.30 -17.41
C ALA A 183 1.42 23.05 -18.81
N LYS A 184 1.48 21.78 -19.25
CA LYS A 184 1.96 21.43 -20.60
C LYS A 184 1.12 22.09 -21.71
N TYR A 185 -0.19 22.12 -21.56
CA TYR A 185 -1.08 22.78 -22.51
C TYR A 185 -0.80 24.29 -22.60
N ILE A 186 -0.67 24.97 -21.44
CA ILE A 186 -0.33 26.41 -21.42
C ILE A 186 1.05 26.65 -22.07
N ILE A 187 2.04 25.78 -21.80
CA ILE A 187 3.36 25.89 -22.42
C ILE A 187 3.27 25.78 -23.95
N SER A 188 2.45 24.86 -24.47
CA SER A 188 2.29 24.67 -25.90
C SER A 188 1.69 25.89 -26.62
N THR A 189 0.93 26.72 -25.92
CA THR A 189 0.30 27.94 -26.46
C THR A 189 1.12 29.21 -26.20
N THR A 190 1.84 29.30 -25.09
CA THR A 190 2.56 30.51 -24.66
C THR A 190 4.05 30.47 -24.91
N PHE A 191 4.64 29.28 -25.14
CA PHE A 191 6.08 29.04 -25.30
C PHE A 191 6.92 29.51 -24.10
N LYS A 192 6.33 29.54 -22.87
CA LYS A 192 6.96 29.99 -21.62
C LYS A 192 7.08 28.87 -20.60
N PRO A 193 7.96 27.86 -20.82
CA PRO A 193 8.02 26.67 -19.95
C PRO A 193 8.48 26.96 -18.53
N ILE A 194 9.43 27.88 -18.36
CA ILE A 194 10.01 28.16 -17.03
C ILE A 194 8.97 28.78 -16.12
N GLU A 195 8.28 29.82 -16.55
CA GLU A 195 7.28 30.54 -15.77
C GLU A 195 6.11 29.60 -15.36
N VAL A 196 5.63 28.81 -16.33
CA VAL A 196 4.51 27.91 -16.10
C VAL A 196 4.89 26.79 -15.13
N PHE A 197 6.08 26.18 -15.26
CA PHE A 197 6.51 25.14 -14.34
C PHE A 197 6.84 25.69 -12.94
N ILE A 198 7.31 26.93 -12.80
CA ILE A 198 7.47 27.57 -11.48
C ILE A 198 6.11 27.72 -10.81
N VAL A 199 5.08 28.15 -11.53
CA VAL A 199 3.72 28.27 -10.98
C VAL A 199 3.16 26.91 -10.59
N ALA A 200 3.24 25.91 -11.47
CA ALA A 200 2.79 24.55 -11.18
C ALA A 200 3.53 23.95 -9.97
N GLY A 201 4.85 24.11 -9.92
CA GLY A 201 5.68 23.67 -8.79
C GLY A 201 5.29 24.36 -7.47
N SER A 202 4.98 25.65 -7.51
CA SER A 202 4.51 26.42 -6.34
C SER A 202 3.17 25.90 -5.82
N ILE A 203 2.25 25.50 -6.70
CA ILE A 203 0.98 24.90 -6.34
C ILE A 203 1.21 23.52 -5.68
N TYR A 204 2.06 22.64 -6.24
CA TYR A 204 2.42 21.37 -5.62
C TYR A 204 3.09 21.56 -4.26
N LEU A 205 3.97 22.56 -4.12
CA LEU A 205 4.61 22.89 -2.85
C LEU A 205 3.58 23.31 -1.80
N PHE A 206 2.64 24.18 -2.18
CA PHE A 206 1.57 24.63 -1.31
C PHE A 206 0.66 23.48 -0.86
N MET A 207 0.24 22.61 -1.77
CA MET A 207 -0.55 21.43 -1.44
C MET A 207 0.21 20.48 -0.51
N THR A 208 1.50 20.26 -0.79
CA THR A 208 2.36 19.43 0.06
C THR A 208 2.48 20.02 1.46
N PHE A 209 2.63 21.35 1.58
CA PHE A 209 2.68 22.05 2.87
C PHE A 209 1.39 21.87 3.67
N LEU A 210 0.23 22.01 3.03
CA LEU A 210 -1.06 21.79 3.69
C LEU A 210 -1.21 20.37 4.21
N ILE A 211 -0.91 19.37 3.36
CA ILE A 211 -0.99 17.95 3.75
C ILE A 211 -0.01 17.64 4.88
N HIS A 212 1.21 18.13 4.79
CA HIS A 212 2.23 17.92 5.83
C HIS A 212 1.79 18.47 7.19
N ASN A 213 1.23 19.68 7.23
CA ASN A 213 0.72 20.27 8.46
C ASN A 213 -0.48 19.50 9.01
N LEU A 214 -1.37 19.02 8.14
CA LEU A 214 -2.50 18.19 8.56
C LEU A 214 -2.01 16.89 9.19
N ILE A 215 -1.03 16.22 8.56
CA ILE A 215 -0.44 14.98 9.08
C ILE A 215 0.22 15.24 10.43
N LYS A 216 1.04 16.29 10.56
CA LYS A 216 1.65 16.67 11.84
C LYS A 216 0.62 16.93 12.94
N PHE A 217 -0.49 17.56 12.59
CA PHE A 217 -1.59 17.78 13.54
C PHE A 217 -2.20 16.45 13.99
N LEU A 218 -2.41 15.50 13.06
CA LEU A 218 -2.92 14.17 13.39
C LEU A 218 -1.92 13.36 14.23
N GLU A 219 -0.64 13.44 13.90
CA GLU A 219 0.44 12.80 14.68
C GLU A 219 0.48 13.34 16.12
N LYS A 220 0.40 14.65 16.29
CA LYS A 220 0.36 15.28 17.61
C LYS A 220 -0.87 14.87 18.42
N LYS A 221 -2.02 14.69 17.77
CA LYS A 221 -3.28 14.34 18.44
C LYS A 221 -3.40 12.84 18.72
N TYR A 222 -2.92 12.00 17.83
CA TYR A 222 -3.15 10.54 17.87
C TYR A 222 -1.85 9.72 17.90
N GLY A 223 -0.69 10.29 17.59
CA GLY A 223 0.59 9.61 17.60
C GLY A 223 1.04 9.20 19.01
N PHE A 224 1.98 8.27 19.08
CA PHE A 224 2.69 7.99 20.32
C PHE A 224 3.67 9.15 20.58
N GLN A 225 3.48 9.85 21.68
CA GLN A 225 4.55 10.70 22.22
C GLN A 225 5.61 9.74 22.79
N THR A 226 6.72 9.59 22.09
CA THR A 226 7.93 8.94 22.60
C THR A 226 8.65 9.88 23.55
#